data_dd89c27ff678c814dec4319f72489f5f
#
_entry.id   dd89c27ff678c814dec4319f72489f5f
#
_cell.length_a   1.000
_cell.length_b   1.000
_cell.length_c   1.000
_cell.angle_alpha   90.00
_cell.angle_beta   90.00
_cell.angle_gamma   90.00
#
_symmetry.space_group_name_H-M   'P 1'
#
loop_
_entity.id
_entity.type
_entity.pdbx_description
1 polymer ?
#
loop_
_entity_poly.entity_id
_entity_poly.type
_entity_poly.pdbx_seq_one_letter_code
_entity_poly.pdbx_strand_id
1 'polypeptide(L)'
;LENDYVDVKNKKGEVLYRIKECVDDFSYSYTDNAGHRKALKLTEKRIVTFNPKLAEKQKYEINRQVEKAKNLRACEAKKSEYGDSSKYVTFISTDKKGTKTAGKVKVEINEKAIENAKKLAGYNMIITSEIQMSASEIYAAYHNLWRIEESFRIMKSQLDARPAYMQKQETITGHFLICYLAVLLTRLLQIHVLKDEYGTEEIFDFIHDFRVAKISDRKYINLTRSSSFIRELSSRTGLPLTSYFLGNEDINKMLSHRF
;
A
#
# COMPACT_ATOMS: atom_id res chain seq x y z
N LEU A 1 -7.46 8.15 25.09
CA LEU A 1 -7.69 7.66 23.72
C LEU A 1 -9.17 7.59 23.33
N GLU A 2 -10.12 7.58 24.26
CA GLU A 2 -11.51 7.21 23.98
C GLU A 2 -12.48 8.39 23.70
N ASN A 3 -12.09 9.62 23.97
CA ASN A 3 -12.97 10.78 23.86
C ASN A 3 -12.62 11.65 22.64
N ASP A 4 -13.59 12.44 22.17
CA ASP A 4 -13.47 13.49 21.15
C ASP A 4 -13.22 13.02 19.72
N TYR A 5 -13.67 11.80 19.37
CA TYR A 5 -13.62 11.32 18.00
C TYR A 5 -14.85 11.74 17.20
N VAL A 6 -14.60 12.13 15.95
CA VAL A 6 -15.64 12.32 14.94
C VAL A 6 -15.77 11.05 14.10
N ASP A 7 -16.98 10.54 13.96
CA ASP A 7 -17.27 9.36 13.14
C ASP A 7 -17.29 9.72 11.66
N VAL A 8 -16.48 9.04 10.86
CA VAL A 8 -16.54 9.10 9.39
C VAL A 8 -17.31 7.89 8.89
N LYS A 9 -18.43 8.15 8.20
CA LYS A 9 -19.40 7.12 7.76
C LYS A 9 -19.40 6.98 6.25
N ASN A 10 -19.70 5.78 5.76
CA ASN A 10 -19.95 5.52 4.35
C ASN A 10 -21.37 6.00 3.93
N LYS A 11 -21.69 5.88 2.62
CA LYS A 11 -23.00 6.22 2.07
C LYS A 11 -24.15 5.41 2.67
N LYS A 12 -23.86 4.27 3.33
CA LYS A 12 -24.84 3.40 4.01
C LYS A 12 -24.98 3.72 5.50
N GLY A 13 -24.27 4.74 6.02
CA GLY A 13 -24.30 5.14 7.43
C GLY A 13 -23.41 4.32 8.36
N GLU A 14 -22.62 3.35 7.84
CA GLU A 14 -21.69 2.56 8.64
C GLU A 14 -20.42 3.35 8.95
N VAL A 15 -19.92 3.27 10.18
CA VAL A 15 -18.68 3.92 10.59
C VAL A 15 -17.50 3.21 9.92
N LEU A 16 -16.80 3.93 9.06
CA LEU A 16 -15.58 3.45 8.42
C LEU A 16 -14.38 3.55 9.38
N TYR A 17 -14.24 4.71 9.99
CA TYR A 17 -13.23 5.00 11.00
C TYR A 17 -13.64 6.22 11.83
N ARG A 18 -13.00 6.40 12.97
CA ARG A 18 -13.11 7.56 13.82
C ARG A 18 -11.84 8.38 13.72
N ILE A 19 -11.94 9.70 13.76
CA ILE A 19 -10.82 10.60 13.62
C ILE A 19 -10.85 11.69 14.69
N LYS A 20 -9.69 12.03 15.22
CA LYS A 20 -9.51 13.24 16.03
C LYS A 20 -8.18 13.91 15.71
N GLU A 21 -8.10 15.19 15.98
CA GLU A 21 -6.88 15.98 15.78
C GLU A 21 -6.51 16.76 17.04
N CYS A 22 -5.23 17.06 17.17
CA CYS A 22 -4.65 17.92 18.17
C CYS A 22 -3.52 18.72 17.54
N VAL A 23 -3.50 20.03 17.78
CA VAL A 23 -2.38 20.90 17.39
C VAL A 23 -1.76 21.42 18.67
N ASP A 24 -0.46 21.21 18.84
CA ASP A 24 0.27 21.66 20.01
C ASP A 24 1.77 21.77 19.71
N ASP A 25 2.50 22.40 20.64
CA ASP A 25 3.95 22.52 20.59
C ASP A 25 4.60 21.31 21.26
N PHE A 26 5.37 20.55 20.48
CA PHE A 26 6.09 19.37 20.97
C PHE A 26 7.59 19.65 21.03
N SER A 27 8.21 19.21 22.12
CA SER A 27 9.65 19.35 22.32
C SER A 27 10.38 18.05 21.98
N TYR A 28 11.35 18.15 21.06
CA TYR A 28 12.22 17.05 20.66
C TYR A 28 13.64 17.30 21.12
N SER A 29 14.30 16.32 21.73
CA SER A 29 15.70 16.38 22.01
C SER A 29 16.51 15.70 20.93
N TYR A 30 17.53 16.35 20.41
CA TYR A 30 18.47 15.77 19.45
C TYR A 30 19.90 16.09 19.86
N THR A 31 20.84 15.30 19.35
CA THR A 31 22.27 15.53 19.53
C THR A 31 22.81 16.14 18.26
N ASP A 32 23.46 17.31 18.34
CA ASP A 32 24.08 17.96 17.20
C ASP A 32 25.36 17.23 16.75
N ASN A 33 25.94 17.67 15.63
CA ASN A 33 27.16 17.07 15.09
C ASN A 33 28.38 17.21 16.01
N ALA A 34 28.31 18.09 17.02
CA ALA A 34 29.35 18.30 18.04
C ALA A 34 29.11 17.47 19.31
N GLY A 35 28.04 16.66 19.36
CA GLY A 35 27.70 15.81 20.51
C GLY A 35 26.90 16.50 21.60
N HIS A 36 26.44 17.76 21.42
CA HIS A 36 25.66 18.47 22.41
C HIS A 36 24.17 18.15 22.28
N ARG A 37 23.50 17.90 23.40
CA ARG A 37 22.04 17.76 23.45
C ARG A 37 21.37 19.11 23.29
N LYS A 38 20.49 19.23 22.30
CA LYS A 38 19.65 20.39 22.04
C LYS A 38 18.18 20.01 22.05
N ALA A 39 17.31 20.97 22.39
CA ALA A 39 15.86 20.82 22.30
C ALA A 39 15.34 21.68 21.14
N LEU A 40 14.46 21.10 20.35
CA LEU A 40 13.73 21.77 19.27
C LEU A 40 12.24 21.74 19.62
N LYS A 41 11.58 22.88 19.62
CA LYS A 41 10.12 22.97 19.71
C LYS A 41 9.54 23.08 18.31
N LEU A 42 8.58 22.23 18.00
CA LEU A 42 7.86 22.22 16.73
C LEU A 42 6.37 22.23 17.01
N THR A 43 5.65 23.14 16.34
CA THR A 43 4.19 23.07 16.32
C THR A 43 3.77 22.01 15.33
N GLU A 44 3.03 21.03 15.81
CA GLU A 44 2.61 19.88 15.02
C GLU A 44 1.12 19.64 15.15
N LYS A 45 0.53 19.16 14.05
CA LYS A 45 -0.79 18.55 14.05
C LYS A 45 -0.66 17.04 14.14
N ARG A 46 -1.30 16.47 15.14
CA ARG A 46 -1.40 15.01 15.34
C ARG A 46 -2.82 14.56 15.06
N ILE A 47 -2.96 13.62 14.15
CA ILE A 47 -4.24 13.05 13.74
C ILE A 47 -4.24 11.60 14.17
N VAL A 48 -5.18 11.24 15.04
CA VAL A 48 -5.37 9.86 15.50
C VAL A 48 -6.63 9.32 14.88
N THR A 49 -6.52 8.17 14.23
CA THR A 49 -7.66 7.46 13.65
C THR A 49 -7.84 6.10 14.31
N PHE A 50 -9.09 5.66 14.41
CA PHE A 50 -9.45 4.33 14.89
C PHE A 50 -10.37 3.65 13.88
N ASN A 51 -9.95 2.49 13.39
CA ASN A 51 -10.74 1.67 12.47
C ASN A 51 -11.17 0.37 13.17
N PRO A 52 -12.49 0.16 13.42
CA PRO A 52 -12.99 -1.01 14.13
C PRO A 52 -12.66 -2.33 13.42
N LYS A 53 -12.83 -2.39 12.09
CA LYS A 53 -12.54 -3.61 11.29
C LYS A 53 -11.05 -3.97 11.34
N LEU A 54 -10.18 -2.95 11.28
CA LEU A 54 -8.75 -3.14 11.41
C LEU A 54 -8.38 -3.61 12.82
N ALA A 55 -9.05 -3.08 13.85
CA ALA A 55 -8.84 -3.49 15.24
C ALA A 55 -9.14 -4.98 15.44
N GLU A 56 -10.25 -5.48 14.91
CA GLU A 56 -10.60 -6.90 14.96
C GLU A 56 -9.56 -7.78 14.26
N LYS A 57 -9.16 -7.40 13.04
CA LYS A 57 -8.14 -8.11 12.28
C LYS A 57 -6.80 -8.15 13.02
N GLN A 58 -6.37 -7.01 13.57
CA GLN A 58 -5.11 -6.94 14.32
C GLN A 58 -5.17 -7.73 15.63
N LYS A 59 -6.28 -7.70 16.37
CA LYS A 59 -6.47 -8.52 17.59
C LYS A 59 -6.43 -10.01 17.27
N TYR A 60 -7.03 -10.43 16.16
CA TYR A 60 -6.94 -11.82 15.70
C TYR A 60 -5.48 -12.22 15.41
N GLU A 61 -4.74 -11.37 14.70
CA GLU A 61 -3.33 -11.63 14.38
C GLU A 61 -2.45 -11.65 15.64
N ILE A 62 -2.67 -10.74 16.60
CA ILE A 62 -1.99 -10.74 17.90
C ILE A 62 -2.21 -12.08 18.61
N ASN A 63 -3.46 -12.53 18.69
CA ASN A 63 -3.79 -13.79 19.34
C ASN A 63 -3.08 -14.97 18.64
N ARG A 64 -3.06 -15.01 17.31
CA ARG A 64 -2.36 -16.03 16.51
C ARG A 64 -0.86 -16.04 16.83
N GLN A 65 -0.23 -14.86 16.89
CA GLN A 65 1.19 -14.72 17.22
C GLN A 65 1.50 -15.13 18.68
N VAL A 66 0.60 -14.83 19.61
CA VAL A 66 0.71 -15.25 21.01
C VAL A 66 0.61 -16.76 21.13
N GLU A 67 -0.33 -17.40 20.46
CA GLU A 67 -0.45 -18.87 20.44
C GLU A 67 0.80 -19.53 19.82
N LYS A 68 1.33 -18.96 18.74
CA LYS A 68 2.61 -19.40 18.17
C LYS A 68 3.74 -19.29 19.19
N ALA A 69 3.83 -18.16 19.91
CA ALA A 69 4.84 -17.96 20.93
C ALA A 69 4.73 -18.98 22.10
N LYS A 70 3.51 -19.32 22.53
CA LYS A 70 3.25 -20.33 23.55
C LYS A 70 3.71 -21.71 23.10
N ASN A 71 3.38 -22.09 21.86
CA ASN A 71 3.78 -23.39 21.29
C ASN A 71 5.29 -23.47 21.13
N LEU A 72 5.96 -22.42 20.63
CA LEU A 72 7.41 -22.36 20.52
C LEU A 72 8.09 -22.44 21.89
N ARG A 73 7.52 -21.80 22.93
CA ARG A 73 8.00 -21.92 24.30
C ARG A 73 7.88 -23.35 24.80
N ALA A 74 6.77 -24.04 24.55
CA ALA A 74 6.55 -25.42 24.97
C ALA A 74 7.54 -26.41 24.34
N CYS A 75 7.96 -26.13 23.07
CA CYS A 75 8.96 -26.92 22.36
C CYS A 75 10.41 -26.47 22.59
N GLU A 76 10.65 -25.58 23.56
CA GLU A 76 11.97 -25.00 23.83
C GLU A 76 12.71 -24.46 22.61
N ALA A 77 11.97 -23.81 21.68
CA ALA A 77 12.48 -23.30 20.43
C ALA A 77 13.59 -22.25 20.63
N LYS A 78 14.50 -22.14 19.68
CA LYS A 78 15.57 -21.12 19.68
C LYS A 78 15.00 -19.73 19.47
N LYS A 79 15.67 -18.70 19.99
CA LYS A 79 15.26 -17.29 19.87
C LYS A 79 14.96 -16.87 18.42
N SER A 80 15.75 -17.34 17.45
CA SER A 80 15.60 -17.06 16.01
C SER A 80 14.30 -17.61 15.42
N GLU A 81 13.69 -18.65 16.00
CA GLU A 81 12.49 -19.30 15.48
C GLU A 81 11.21 -18.53 15.84
N TYR A 82 11.29 -17.61 16.80
CA TYR A 82 10.14 -16.80 17.23
C TYR A 82 9.72 -15.77 16.16
N GLY A 83 10.65 -15.23 15.35
CA GLY A 83 10.32 -14.23 14.35
C GLY A 83 9.47 -13.08 14.94
N ASP A 84 8.34 -12.77 14.30
CA ASP A 84 7.41 -11.72 14.78
C ASP A 84 6.77 -11.99 16.13
N SER A 85 6.70 -13.25 16.57
CA SER A 85 6.16 -13.62 17.88
C SER A 85 7.10 -13.22 19.04
N SER A 86 8.36 -12.89 18.74
CA SER A 86 9.37 -12.48 19.73
C SER A 86 8.98 -11.23 20.51
N LYS A 87 8.15 -10.36 19.96
CA LYS A 87 7.64 -9.14 20.62
C LYS A 87 6.68 -9.42 21.79
N TYR A 88 6.14 -10.64 21.86
CA TYR A 88 5.23 -11.07 22.93
C TYR A 88 5.88 -11.97 23.97
N VAL A 89 7.19 -12.13 23.92
CA VAL A 89 7.96 -12.90 24.88
C VAL A 89 9.16 -12.12 25.41
N THR A 90 9.58 -12.46 26.61
CA THR A 90 10.83 -11.96 27.21
C THR A 90 11.81 -13.11 27.33
N PHE A 91 13.02 -12.92 26.79
CA PHE A 91 14.10 -13.88 26.85
C PHE A 91 15.00 -13.56 28.05
N ILE A 92 15.03 -14.45 29.01
CA ILE A 92 15.82 -14.29 30.26
C ILE A 92 17.08 -15.15 30.14
N SER A 93 18.22 -14.48 29.96
CA SER A 93 19.53 -15.12 29.82
C SER A 93 20.43 -15.01 31.09
N THR A 94 19.96 -14.25 32.10
CA THR A 94 20.70 -13.97 33.31
C THR A 94 19.87 -14.29 34.54
N ASP A 95 20.51 -14.67 35.65
CA ASP A 95 19.85 -14.78 36.94
C ASP A 95 19.56 -13.40 37.57
N LYS A 96 18.88 -13.37 38.72
CA LYS A 96 18.59 -12.15 39.48
C LYS A 96 19.82 -11.34 39.92
N LYS A 97 21.02 -11.96 39.87
CA LYS A 97 22.32 -11.34 40.21
C LYS A 97 23.07 -10.83 38.96
N GLY A 98 22.47 -10.93 37.76
CA GLY A 98 23.11 -10.47 36.52
C GLY A 98 24.14 -11.43 35.93
N THR A 99 24.33 -12.62 36.51
CA THR A 99 25.25 -13.65 36.03
C THR A 99 24.59 -14.37 34.83
N LYS A 100 25.34 -14.54 33.74
CA LYS A 100 24.86 -15.33 32.59
C LYS A 100 24.65 -16.77 33.05
N THR A 101 23.41 -17.26 32.95
CA THR A 101 23.12 -18.67 33.18
C THR A 101 23.77 -19.49 32.05
N ALA A 102 24.67 -20.40 32.45
CA ALA A 102 25.20 -21.42 31.54
C ALA A 102 24.05 -22.38 31.22
N GLY A 103 23.37 -22.20 30.09
CA GLY A 103 22.27 -23.06 29.70
C GLY A 103 21.18 -22.39 28.86
N LYS A 104 20.04 -23.03 28.83
CA LYS A 104 18.87 -22.64 28.00
C LYS A 104 18.31 -21.27 28.42
N VAL A 105 18.00 -20.42 27.43
CA VAL A 105 17.31 -19.14 27.64
C VAL A 105 15.90 -19.44 28.15
N LYS A 106 15.54 -18.95 29.33
CA LYS A 106 14.18 -19.04 29.83
C LYS A 106 13.30 -18.05 29.07
N VAL A 107 12.20 -18.52 28.52
CA VAL A 107 11.25 -17.68 27.76
C VAL A 107 9.99 -17.48 28.59
N GLU A 108 9.61 -16.23 28.81
CA GLU A 108 8.38 -15.86 29.52
C GLU A 108 7.46 -15.08 28.60
N ILE A 109 6.15 -15.32 28.70
CA ILE A 109 5.14 -14.56 27.96
C ILE A 109 5.06 -13.15 28.55
N ASN A 110 5.10 -12.14 27.69
CA ASN A 110 5.03 -10.73 28.10
C ASN A 110 3.58 -10.24 28.01
N GLU A 111 2.80 -10.47 29.07
CA GLU A 111 1.40 -10.09 29.14
C GLU A 111 1.18 -8.58 28.94
N LYS A 112 2.09 -7.73 29.46
CA LYS A 112 2.01 -6.28 29.27
C LYS A 112 2.15 -5.87 27.79
N ALA A 113 3.05 -6.53 27.06
CA ALA A 113 3.21 -6.27 25.63
C ALA A 113 1.97 -6.71 24.83
N ILE A 114 1.36 -7.83 25.20
CA ILE A 114 0.14 -8.34 24.60
C ILE A 114 -1.03 -7.36 24.85
N GLU A 115 -1.22 -6.94 26.09
CA GLU A 115 -2.27 -6.00 26.48
C GLU A 115 -2.11 -4.67 25.76
N ASN A 116 -0.90 -4.10 25.75
CA ASN A 116 -0.61 -2.87 25.02
C ASN A 116 -0.86 -3.00 23.51
N ALA A 117 -0.45 -4.10 22.88
CA ALA A 117 -0.70 -4.34 21.48
C ALA A 117 -2.21 -4.43 21.18
N LYS A 118 -2.99 -5.12 22.00
CA LYS A 118 -4.44 -5.22 21.87
C LYS A 118 -5.14 -3.88 22.10
N LYS A 119 -4.64 -3.06 23.03
CA LYS A 119 -5.17 -1.73 23.34
C LYS A 119 -4.94 -0.75 22.19
N LEU A 120 -3.81 -0.86 21.48
CA LEU A 120 -3.46 -0.02 20.34
C LEU A 120 -4.00 -0.56 18.99
N ALA A 121 -4.60 -1.75 18.99
CA ALA A 121 -5.15 -2.34 17.77
C ALA A 121 -6.22 -1.44 17.14
N GLY A 122 -6.12 -1.21 15.84
CA GLY A 122 -7.01 -0.34 15.06
C GLY A 122 -6.68 1.15 15.10
N TYR A 123 -5.76 1.57 15.96
CA TYR A 123 -5.30 2.95 16.01
C TYR A 123 -4.16 3.20 15.03
N ASN A 124 -4.21 4.36 14.40
CA ASN A 124 -3.10 4.91 13.60
C ASN A 124 -2.93 6.38 13.97
N MET A 125 -1.69 6.88 13.92
CA MET A 125 -1.37 8.28 14.19
C MET A 125 -0.52 8.85 13.05
N ILE A 126 -0.97 9.98 12.52
CA ILE A 126 -0.25 10.78 11.53
C ILE A 126 0.21 12.05 12.22
N ILE A 127 1.49 12.39 12.06
CA ILE A 127 2.10 13.64 12.57
C ILE A 127 2.50 14.45 11.35
N THR A 128 2.14 15.73 11.34
CA THR A 128 2.42 16.63 10.22
C THR A 128 2.69 18.04 10.70
N SER A 129 3.49 18.79 9.93
CA SER A 129 3.66 20.23 10.06
C SER A 129 2.56 21.03 9.33
N GLU A 130 1.71 20.36 8.55
CA GLU A 130 0.61 20.99 7.81
C GLU A 130 -0.57 21.30 8.73
N ILE A 131 -0.48 22.43 9.42
CA ILE A 131 -1.45 22.85 10.45
C ILE A 131 -2.77 23.32 9.82
N GLN A 132 -2.71 23.91 8.62
CA GLN A 132 -3.85 24.53 7.95
C GLN A 132 -4.80 23.51 7.27
N MET A 133 -4.29 22.36 6.88
CA MET A 133 -5.11 21.30 6.27
C MET A 133 -6.03 20.66 7.32
N SER A 134 -7.24 20.29 6.93
CA SER A 134 -8.15 19.52 7.79
C SER A 134 -7.63 18.10 8.04
N ALA A 135 -8.04 17.48 9.15
CA ALA A 135 -7.68 16.10 9.47
C ALA A 135 -8.09 15.12 8.38
N SER A 136 -9.26 15.35 7.75
CA SER A 136 -9.76 14.50 6.66
C SER A 136 -8.92 14.63 5.39
N GLU A 137 -8.46 15.81 5.02
CA GLU A 137 -7.58 16.02 3.87
C GLU A 137 -6.22 15.37 4.09
N ILE A 138 -5.63 15.54 5.29
CA ILE A 138 -4.35 14.91 5.64
C ILE A 138 -4.49 13.37 5.63
N TYR A 139 -5.58 12.84 6.19
CA TYR A 139 -5.86 11.41 6.18
C TYR A 139 -6.00 10.88 4.74
N ALA A 140 -6.74 11.58 3.88
CA ALA A 140 -6.90 11.23 2.47
C ALA A 140 -5.55 11.30 1.72
N ALA A 141 -4.75 12.34 1.94
CA ALA A 141 -3.42 12.47 1.34
C ALA A 141 -2.50 11.31 1.75
N TYR A 142 -2.46 10.97 3.05
CA TYR A 142 -1.68 9.85 3.57
C TYR A 142 -2.12 8.51 2.95
N HIS A 143 -3.42 8.26 2.88
CA HIS A 143 -3.96 7.04 2.29
C HIS A 143 -3.77 6.97 0.76
N ASN A 144 -3.56 8.09 0.08
CA ASN A 144 -3.25 8.10 -1.34
C ASN A 144 -1.76 7.80 -1.64
N LEU A 145 -0.87 7.73 -0.65
CA LEU A 145 0.54 7.37 -0.85
C LEU A 145 0.73 5.99 -1.47
N TRP A 146 -0.20 5.04 -1.23
CA TRP A 146 -0.15 3.72 -1.88
C TRP A 146 -0.17 3.80 -3.42
N ARG A 147 -0.73 4.87 -3.99
CA ARG A 147 -0.73 5.10 -5.45
C ARG A 147 0.69 5.33 -5.99
N ILE A 148 1.56 5.91 -5.18
CA ILE A 148 2.98 6.09 -5.53
C ILE A 148 3.67 4.72 -5.50
N GLU A 149 3.44 3.91 -4.47
CA GLU A 149 3.98 2.55 -4.38
C GLU A 149 3.50 1.68 -5.53
N GLU A 150 2.23 1.79 -5.91
CA GLU A 150 1.68 1.09 -7.05
C GLU A 150 2.33 1.54 -8.36
N SER A 151 2.59 2.84 -8.55
CA SER A 151 3.30 3.35 -9.71
C SER A 151 4.72 2.79 -9.82
N PHE A 152 5.46 2.70 -8.70
CA PHE A 152 6.75 2.01 -8.67
C PHE A 152 6.64 0.51 -8.93
N ARG A 153 5.58 -0.14 -8.47
CA ARG A 153 5.33 -1.55 -8.75
C ARG A 153 5.08 -1.80 -10.24
N ILE A 154 4.28 -0.94 -10.90
CA ILE A 154 4.07 -0.99 -12.34
C ILE A 154 5.41 -0.87 -13.08
N MET A 155 6.24 0.10 -12.72
CA MET A 155 7.56 0.27 -13.34
C MET A 155 8.42 -0.97 -13.19
N LYS A 156 8.40 -1.64 -12.05
CA LYS A 156 9.24 -2.82 -11.77
C LYS A 156 8.72 -4.10 -12.44
N SER A 157 7.40 -4.33 -12.41
CA SER A 157 6.82 -5.63 -12.77
C SER A 157 6.17 -5.65 -14.14
N GLN A 158 5.59 -4.54 -14.60
CA GLN A 158 4.88 -4.49 -15.87
C GLN A 158 5.73 -3.89 -17.00
N LEU A 159 6.64 -2.97 -16.65
CA LEU A 159 7.50 -2.27 -17.63
C LEU A 159 8.95 -2.73 -17.57
N ASP A 160 9.28 -3.70 -16.72
CA ASP A 160 10.64 -4.24 -16.54
C ASP A 160 11.72 -3.15 -16.41
N ALA A 161 11.37 -2.03 -15.74
CA ALA A 161 12.30 -0.92 -15.56
C ALA A 161 13.56 -1.31 -14.77
N ARG A 162 13.54 -2.46 -14.09
CA ARG A 162 14.67 -3.06 -13.37
C ARG A 162 14.72 -4.57 -13.58
N PRO A 163 15.94 -5.14 -13.77
CA PRO A 163 17.24 -4.47 -13.84
C PRO A 163 17.45 -3.72 -15.16
N ALA A 164 18.09 -2.52 -15.10
CA ALA A 164 18.46 -1.78 -16.29
C ALA A 164 19.80 -2.29 -16.81
N TYR A 165 19.79 -3.00 -17.94
CA TYR A 165 21.01 -3.56 -18.56
C TYR A 165 21.78 -2.56 -19.43
N MET A 166 21.58 -1.27 -19.23
CA MET A 166 22.19 -0.20 -20.00
C MET A 166 23.36 0.41 -19.26
N GLN A 167 24.41 0.80 -20.00
CA GLN A 167 25.65 1.33 -19.43
C GLN A 167 25.80 2.84 -19.57
N LYS A 168 25.19 3.45 -20.61
CA LYS A 168 25.31 4.89 -20.86
C LYS A 168 24.22 5.64 -20.09
N GLN A 169 24.61 6.75 -19.47
CA GLN A 169 23.69 7.58 -18.66
C GLN A 169 22.49 8.08 -19.46
N GLU A 170 22.71 8.54 -20.70
CA GLU A 170 21.62 9.04 -21.56
C GLU A 170 20.61 7.94 -21.88
N THR A 171 21.08 6.71 -22.11
CA THR A 171 20.21 5.56 -22.39
C THR A 171 19.42 5.16 -21.16
N ILE A 172 20.05 5.19 -19.98
CA ILE A 172 19.36 4.93 -18.70
C ILE A 172 18.28 5.99 -18.45
N THR A 173 18.63 7.26 -18.65
CA THR A 173 17.67 8.37 -18.50
C THR A 173 16.49 8.25 -19.47
N GLY A 174 16.78 7.95 -20.73
CA GLY A 174 15.74 7.74 -21.77
C GLY A 174 14.81 6.57 -21.43
N HIS A 175 15.37 5.46 -20.96
CA HIS A 175 14.60 4.28 -20.52
C HIS A 175 13.64 4.62 -19.38
N PHE A 176 14.14 5.27 -18.32
CA PHE A 176 13.27 5.67 -17.22
C PHE A 176 12.22 6.72 -17.61
N LEU A 177 12.55 7.62 -18.55
CA LEU A 177 11.59 8.58 -19.09
C LEU A 177 10.44 7.86 -19.83
N ILE A 178 10.76 6.85 -20.67
CA ILE A 178 9.75 6.04 -21.36
C ILE A 178 8.87 5.30 -20.34
N CYS A 179 9.47 4.67 -19.34
CA CYS A 179 8.72 3.99 -18.28
C CYS A 179 7.80 4.98 -17.51
N TYR A 180 8.30 6.17 -17.21
CA TYR A 180 7.51 7.21 -16.56
C TYR A 180 6.31 7.63 -17.40
N LEU A 181 6.51 7.88 -18.70
CA LEU A 181 5.42 8.25 -19.61
C LEU A 181 4.40 7.12 -19.75
N ALA A 182 4.84 5.86 -19.81
CA ALA A 182 3.94 4.70 -19.83
C ALA A 182 3.10 4.60 -18.55
N VAL A 183 3.70 4.81 -17.37
CA VAL A 183 2.93 4.88 -16.11
C VAL A 183 1.95 6.04 -16.11
N LEU A 184 2.37 7.22 -16.58
CA LEU A 184 1.49 8.39 -16.66
C LEU A 184 0.26 8.12 -17.54
N LEU A 185 0.46 7.56 -18.73
CA LEU A 185 -0.64 7.21 -19.64
C LEU A 185 -1.57 6.16 -19.03
N THR A 186 -1.01 5.13 -18.38
CA THR A 186 -1.78 4.10 -17.69
C THR A 186 -2.64 4.70 -16.57
N ARG A 187 -2.09 5.64 -15.80
CA ARG A 187 -2.83 6.34 -14.73
C ARG A 187 -3.92 7.26 -15.28
N LEU A 188 -3.64 7.98 -16.36
CA LEU A 188 -4.66 8.81 -17.00
C LEU A 188 -5.82 7.95 -17.50
N LEU A 189 -5.54 6.82 -18.15
CA LEU A 189 -6.57 5.87 -18.58
C LEU A 189 -7.37 5.34 -17.38
N GLN A 190 -6.68 4.91 -16.33
CA GLN A 190 -7.29 4.36 -15.11
C GLN A 190 -8.23 5.37 -14.42
N ILE A 191 -7.77 6.62 -14.27
CA ILE A 191 -8.52 7.64 -13.51
C ILE A 191 -9.63 8.26 -14.36
N HIS A 192 -9.30 8.68 -15.58
CA HIS A 192 -10.23 9.47 -16.39
C HIS A 192 -11.24 8.63 -17.17
N VAL A 193 -10.82 7.49 -17.69
CA VAL A 193 -11.68 6.61 -18.49
C VAL A 193 -12.32 5.52 -17.63
N LEU A 194 -11.51 4.81 -16.85
CA LEU A 194 -11.97 3.65 -16.07
C LEU A 194 -12.48 4.01 -14.66
N LYS A 195 -12.39 5.29 -14.24
CA LYS A 195 -12.90 5.80 -12.95
C LYS A 195 -12.39 5.05 -11.71
N ASP A 196 -11.15 4.54 -11.78
CA ASP A 196 -10.51 3.71 -10.73
C ASP A 196 -11.24 2.38 -10.43
N GLU A 197 -12.10 1.90 -11.32
CA GLU A 197 -12.84 0.65 -11.13
C GLU A 197 -12.04 -0.60 -11.50
N TYR A 198 -10.95 -0.43 -12.25
CA TYR A 198 -10.07 -1.49 -12.71
C TYR A 198 -8.62 -1.24 -12.31
N GLY A 199 -7.92 -2.31 -11.98
CA GLY A 199 -6.51 -2.27 -11.64
C GLY A 199 -5.61 -2.11 -12.87
N THR A 200 -4.34 -1.88 -12.61
CA THR A 200 -3.36 -1.75 -13.69
C THR A 200 -3.04 -3.09 -14.36
N GLU A 201 -3.25 -4.20 -13.66
CA GLU A 201 -3.06 -5.55 -14.20
C GLU A 201 -3.99 -5.82 -15.39
N GLU A 202 -5.30 -5.55 -15.23
CA GLU A 202 -6.26 -5.72 -16.33
C GLU A 202 -5.97 -4.81 -17.53
N ILE A 203 -5.41 -3.60 -17.28
CA ILE A 203 -5.00 -2.69 -18.35
C ILE A 203 -3.83 -3.29 -19.15
N PHE A 204 -2.80 -3.79 -18.46
CA PHE A 204 -1.63 -4.37 -19.12
C PHE A 204 -1.97 -5.70 -19.79
N ASP A 205 -2.79 -6.54 -19.18
CA ASP A 205 -3.28 -7.77 -19.81
C ASP A 205 -4.01 -7.46 -21.13
N PHE A 206 -4.86 -6.41 -21.13
CA PHE A 206 -5.51 -5.96 -22.35
C PHE A 206 -4.49 -5.48 -23.40
N ILE A 207 -3.50 -4.68 -23.04
CA ILE A 207 -2.48 -4.18 -23.97
C ILE A 207 -1.68 -5.33 -24.59
N HIS A 208 -1.36 -6.37 -23.80
CA HIS A 208 -0.59 -7.51 -24.27
C HIS A 208 -1.42 -8.48 -25.10
N ASP A 209 -2.70 -8.67 -24.77
CA ASP A 209 -3.55 -9.72 -25.34
C ASP A 209 -4.47 -9.21 -26.46
N PHE A 210 -4.67 -7.88 -26.58
CA PHE A 210 -5.51 -7.36 -27.64
C PHE A 210 -4.84 -7.52 -29.02
N ARG A 211 -5.41 -8.39 -29.84
CA ARG A 211 -4.86 -8.77 -31.15
C ARG A 211 -5.91 -8.76 -32.22
N VAL A 212 -5.56 -8.15 -33.34
CA VAL A 212 -6.39 -8.11 -34.54
C VAL A 212 -5.59 -8.65 -35.72
N ALA A 213 -6.13 -9.65 -36.43
CA ALA A 213 -5.53 -10.22 -37.62
C ALA A 213 -6.22 -9.74 -38.89
N LYS A 214 -5.43 -9.29 -39.87
CA LYS A 214 -5.93 -8.94 -41.20
C LYS A 214 -6.19 -10.22 -42.01
N ILE A 215 -7.43 -10.39 -42.54
CA ILE A 215 -7.81 -11.51 -43.40
C ILE A 215 -7.78 -11.09 -44.88
N SER A 216 -8.23 -9.89 -45.18
CA SER A 216 -8.22 -9.30 -46.53
C SER A 216 -8.03 -7.79 -46.42
N ASP A 217 -7.99 -7.13 -47.55
CA ASP A 217 -7.77 -5.64 -47.58
C ASP A 217 -8.83 -4.83 -46.84
N ARG A 218 -9.99 -5.42 -46.54
CA ARG A 218 -11.10 -4.72 -45.91
C ARG A 218 -11.67 -5.44 -44.69
N LYS A 219 -11.08 -6.60 -44.30
CA LYS A 219 -11.61 -7.42 -43.21
C LYS A 219 -10.53 -7.82 -42.22
N TYR A 220 -10.87 -7.71 -40.98
CA TYR A 220 -10.01 -8.10 -39.83
C TYR A 220 -10.82 -8.98 -38.90
N ILE A 221 -10.14 -9.85 -38.18
CA ILE A 221 -10.70 -10.64 -37.06
C ILE A 221 -10.07 -10.18 -35.78
N ASN A 222 -10.88 -9.92 -34.77
CA ASN A 222 -10.45 -9.72 -33.41
C ASN A 222 -10.23 -11.09 -32.75
N LEU A 223 -8.98 -11.38 -32.38
CA LEU A 223 -8.57 -12.64 -31.76
C LEU A 223 -8.64 -12.57 -30.22
N THR A 224 -8.98 -11.43 -29.69
CA THR A 224 -9.00 -11.20 -28.24
C THR A 224 -10.25 -11.81 -27.61
N ARG A 225 -10.07 -12.53 -26.50
CA ARG A 225 -11.19 -13.05 -25.73
C ARG A 225 -11.89 -11.91 -24.99
N SER A 226 -13.22 -11.85 -25.13
CA SER A 226 -14.02 -10.84 -24.42
C SER A 226 -13.95 -11.08 -22.90
N SER A 227 -13.59 -10.01 -22.18
CA SER A 227 -13.60 -9.95 -20.70
C SER A 227 -14.59 -8.88 -20.23
N SER A 228 -14.85 -8.82 -18.93
CA SER A 228 -15.62 -7.72 -18.33
C SER A 228 -14.98 -6.37 -18.60
N PHE A 229 -13.63 -6.31 -18.45
CA PHE A 229 -12.82 -5.14 -18.73
C PHE A 229 -12.99 -4.64 -20.18
N ILE A 230 -12.87 -5.54 -21.18
CA ILE A 230 -12.99 -5.16 -22.60
C ILE A 230 -14.40 -4.67 -22.94
N ARG A 231 -15.44 -5.29 -22.36
CA ARG A 231 -16.81 -4.82 -22.56
C ARG A 231 -17.02 -3.43 -21.99
N GLU A 232 -16.51 -3.17 -20.79
CA GLU A 232 -16.63 -1.86 -20.14
C GLU A 232 -15.83 -0.80 -20.90
N LEU A 233 -14.58 -1.10 -21.27
CA LEU A 233 -13.74 -0.20 -22.07
C LEU A 233 -14.40 0.11 -23.41
N SER A 234 -14.96 -0.89 -24.10
CA SER A 234 -15.71 -0.72 -25.35
C SER A 234 -16.93 0.20 -25.16
N SER A 235 -17.67 -0.01 -24.06
CA SER A 235 -18.85 0.82 -23.72
C SER A 235 -18.48 2.28 -23.46
N ARG A 236 -17.44 2.53 -22.69
CA ARG A 236 -17.00 3.89 -22.29
C ARG A 236 -16.37 4.67 -23.43
N THR A 237 -15.63 4.00 -24.29
CA THR A 237 -14.93 4.64 -25.42
C THR A 237 -15.74 4.65 -26.71
N GLY A 238 -16.76 3.82 -26.81
CA GLY A 238 -17.52 3.62 -28.06
C GLY A 238 -16.69 2.92 -29.16
N LEU A 239 -15.56 2.30 -28.78
CA LEU A 239 -14.71 1.55 -29.70
C LEU A 239 -15.25 0.12 -29.90
N PRO A 240 -15.17 -0.49 -31.09
CA PRO A 240 -15.70 -1.82 -31.38
C PRO A 240 -14.78 -2.95 -30.88
N LEU A 241 -14.32 -2.88 -29.60
CA LEU A 241 -13.35 -3.80 -29.03
C LEU A 241 -13.91 -5.22 -28.82
N THR A 242 -15.24 -5.37 -28.78
CA THR A 242 -15.92 -6.66 -28.59
C THR A 242 -16.38 -7.29 -29.90
N SER A 243 -16.29 -6.58 -31.02
CA SER A 243 -16.71 -7.07 -32.34
C SER A 243 -15.75 -8.13 -32.85
N TYR A 244 -16.25 -9.28 -33.28
CA TYR A 244 -15.42 -10.35 -33.83
C TYR A 244 -14.86 -9.99 -35.21
N PHE A 245 -15.70 -9.45 -36.11
CA PHE A 245 -15.28 -8.92 -37.40
C PHE A 245 -15.18 -7.40 -37.33
N LEU A 246 -14.11 -6.87 -37.92
CA LEU A 246 -13.81 -5.45 -37.96
C LEU A 246 -13.56 -5.03 -39.44
N GLY A 247 -14.06 -3.87 -39.83
CA GLY A 247 -13.77 -3.24 -41.09
C GLY A 247 -12.64 -2.21 -41.02
N ASN A 248 -12.27 -1.64 -42.16
CA ASN A 248 -11.26 -0.57 -42.18
C ASN A 248 -11.71 0.66 -41.36
N GLU A 249 -13.02 0.98 -41.37
CA GLU A 249 -13.55 2.07 -40.56
C GLU A 249 -13.39 1.85 -39.07
N ASP A 250 -13.63 0.61 -38.60
CA ASP A 250 -13.45 0.22 -37.22
C ASP A 250 -11.98 0.34 -36.79
N ILE A 251 -11.05 -0.14 -37.61
CA ILE A 251 -9.62 -0.02 -37.36
C ILE A 251 -9.20 1.45 -37.35
N ASN A 252 -9.64 2.25 -38.32
CA ASN A 252 -9.33 3.69 -38.34
C ASN A 252 -9.89 4.39 -37.10
N LYS A 253 -11.11 4.06 -36.68
CA LYS A 253 -11.72 4.59 -35.46
C LYS A 253 -10.89 4.28 -34.23
N MET A 254 -10.39 3.05 -34.09
CA MET A 254 -9.51 2.66 -32.98
C MET A 254 -8.16 3.40 -33.02
N LEU A 255 -7.53 3.51 -34.18
CA LEU A 255 -6.23 4.18 -34.34
C LEU A 255 -6.29 5.72 -34.20
N SER A 256 -7.43 6.34 -34.55
CA SER A 256 -7.63 7.79 -34.46
C SER A 256 -8.33 8.25 -33.18
N HIS A 257 -8.70 7.32 -32.31
CA HIS A 257 -9.40 7.64 -31.08
C HIS A 257 -8.54 8.52 -30.17
N ARG A 258 -9.15 9.58 -29.64
CA ARG A 258 -8.54 10.48 -28.65
C ARG A 258 -9.44 10.50 -27.40
N PHE A 259 -8.82 10.38 -26.27
CA PHE A 259 -9.49 10.42 -24.96
C PHE A 259 -9.66 11.85 -24.48
#